data_f79dca8b954df9302ff897d3d759f7dc
#
_entry.id   f79dca8b954df9302ff897d3d759f7dc
#
_cell.length_a   1.000
_cell.length_b   1.000
_cell.length_c   1.000
_cell.angle_alpha   90.00
_cell.angle_beta   90.00
_cell.angle_gamma   90.00
#
_symmetry.space_group_name_H-M   'P 1'
#
loop_
_entity.id
_entity.type
_entity.pdbx_description
1 polymer ?
#
loop_
_entity_poly.entity_id
_entity_poly.type
_entity_poly.pdbx_seq_one_letter_code
_entity_poly.pdbx_strand_id
1 'polypeptide(L)'
;KPQETTFTTYEPTVVFSGSSDPYFDALFNGEKLERDQNGYFSIELELKPGQNTFTFKHKDQTVTYNITRVVKVLESISPQGNLTVNGGTEVTVSAMAYKDAKVTASLGGQSIQLTRDTAEDDSTDKDTNFVKFSGKFTVPAGTSSVQKLGNINISATWSGVTDSLQ
;
A
#
# COMPACT_ATOMS: atom_id res chain seq x y z
N LYS A 1 -12.02 19.39 -11.37
CA LYS A 1 -13.06 18.82 -10.51
C LYS A 1 -13.22 17.34 -10.85
N PRO A 2 -13.06 16.41 -9.91
CA PRO A 2 -13.55 15.06 -10.13
C PRO A 2 -15.04 15.11 -10.49
N GLN A 3 -15.45 14.41 -11.54
CA GLN A 3 -16.85 14.39 -11.99
C GLN A 3 -17.73 13.57 -11.04
N GLU A 4 -17.12 12.57 -10.41
CA GLU A 4 -17.76 11.69 -9.44
C GLU A 4 -17.38 12.08 -8.02
N THR A 5 -18.32 11.95 -7.11
CA THR A 5 -18.10 12.21 -5.68
C THR A 5 -17.59 10.98 -4.93
N THR A 6 -17.66 9.80 -5.55
CA THR A 6 -17.15 8.55 -4.97
C THR A 6 -16.44 7.76 -6.06
N PHE A 7 -15.14 7.51 -5.88
CA PHE A 7 -14.33 6.74 -6.83
C PHE A 7 -13.10 6.13 -6.15
N THR A 8 -12.48 5.19 -6.89
CA THR A 8 -11.23 4.54 -6.49
C THR A 8 -10.10 4.97 -7.43
N THR A 9 -8.91 5.17 -6.88
CA THR A 9 -7.71 5.56 -7.65
C THR A 9 -6.47 4.87 -7.08
N TYR A 10 -5.44 4.74 -7.94
CA TYR A 10 -4.08 4.34 -7.56
C TYR A 10 -3.15 5.55 -7.38
N GLU A 11 -3.60 6.73 -7.79
CA GLU A 11 -2.81 7.95 -7.73
C GLU A 11 -2.57 8.41 -6.29
N PRO A 12 -1.39 8.94 -5.99
CA PRO A 12 -1.06 9.44 -4.65
C PRO A 12 -1.71 10.79 -4.34
N THR A 13 -2.16 11.52 -5.35
CA THR A 13 -2.76 12.84 -5.20
C THR A 13 -4.07 12.95 -5.97
N VAL A 14 -4.87 13.95 -5.62
CA VAL A 14 -6.07 14.36 -6.37
C VAL A 14 -6.09 15.88 -6.49
N VAL A 15 -6.44 16.36 -7.67
CA VAL A 15 -6.62 17.80 -7.91
C VAL A 15 -8.11 18.15 -7.89
N PHE A 16 -8.49 19.08 -7.02
CA PHE A 16 -9.80 19.69 -7.02
C PHE A 16 -9.70 21.10 -7.61
N SER A 17 -10.42 21.31 -8.69
CA SER A 17 -10.54 22.65 -9.30
C SER A 17 -12.01 22.99 -9.52
N GLY A 18 -12.34 24.26 -9.41
CA GLY A 18 -13.70 24.70 -9.59
C GLY A 18 -13.84 26.21 -9.39
N SER A 19 -15.08 26.66 -9.39
CA SER A 19 -15.42 28.06 -9.11
C SER A 19 -16.66 28.12 -8.24
N SER A 20 -16.76 29.17 -7.46
CA SER A 20 -17.94 29.51 -6.66
C SER A 20 -18.11 31.04 -6.61
N ASP A 21 -19.29 31.50 -6.26
CA ASP A 21 -19.58 32.92 -6.13
C ASP A 21 -18.57 33.58 -5.17
N PRO A 22 -17.75 34.56 -5.64
CA PRO A 22 -16.67 35.12 -4.82
C PRO A 22 -17.18 35.98 -3.65
N TYR A 23 -18.43 36.43 -3.68
CA TYR A 23 -19.03 37.26 -2.64
C TYR A 23 -19.41 36.48 -1.36
N PHE A 24 -19.38 35.18 -1.40
CA PHE A 24 -19.67 34.31 -0.26
C PHE A 24 -18.49 33.36 0.04
N ASP A 25 -18.22 33.14 1.30
CA ASP A 25 -17.15 32.21 1.70
C ASP A 25 -17.42 30.80 1.21
N ALA A 26 -16.36 30.16 0.70
CA ALA A 26 -16.32 28.71 0.47
C ALA A 26 -15.44 28.06 1.51
N LEU A 27 -15.84 26.89 2.00
CA LEU A 27 -15.11 26.13 2.99
C LEU A 27 -14.64 24.80 2.40
N PHE A 28 -13.42 24.41 2.74
CA PHE A 28 -12.86 23.09 2.49
C PHE A 28 -12.55 22.43 3.85
N ASN A 29 -13.17 21.30 4.12
CA ASN A 29 -13.07 20.59 5.41
C ASN A 29 -13.33 21.50 6.63
N GLY A 30 -14.21 22.51 6.46
CA GLY A 30 -14.56 23.47 7.52
C GLY A 30 -13.66 24.70 7.59
N GLU A 31 -12.56 24.74 6.87
CA GLU A 31 -11.66 25.89 6.79
C GLU A 31 -11.93 26.72 5.53
N LYS A 32 -11.59 28.00 5.58
CA LYS A 32 -11.78 28.92 4.43
C LYS A 32 -10.93 28.46 3.24
N LEU A 33 -11.59 28.25 2.10
CA LEU A 33 -10.95 27.90 0.83
C LEU A 33 -10.46 29.18 0.13
N GLU A 34 -9.16 29.26 -0.11
CA GLU A 34 -8.55 30.35 -0.89
C GLU A 34 -8.99 30.26 -2.36
N ARG A 35 -9.41 31.39 -2.92
CA ARG A 35 -9.90 31.54 -4.28
C ARG A 35 -9.39 32.85 -4.88
N ASP A 36 -9.32 32.90 -6.20
CA ASP A 36 -9.05 34.16 -6.88
C ASP A 36 -10.26 35.11 -6.81
N GLN A 37 -10.08 36.35 -7.33
CA GLN A 37 -11.12 37.37 -7.33
C GLN A 37 -12.37 37.02 -8.16
N ASN A 38 -12.28 36.00 -9.03
CA ASN A 38 -13.40 35.45 -9.81
C ASN A 38 -14.04 34.23 -9.16
N GLY A 39 -13.54 33.80 -7.98
CA GLY A 39 -14.01 32.64 -7.25
C GLY A 39 -13.43 31.31 -7.68
N TYR A 40 -12.39 31.31 -8.54
CA TYR A 40 -11.73 30.07 -8.96
C TYR A 40 -10.74 29.58 -7.93
N PHE A 41 -10.62 28.23 -7.81
CA PHE A 41 -9.62 27.53 -7.02
C PHE A 41 -9.08 26.30 -7.73
N SER A 42 -7.86 25.95 -7.40
CA SER A 42 -7.24 24.66 -7.74
C SER A 42 -6.34 24.23 -6.59
N ILE A 43 -6.66 23.10 -5.98
CA ILE A 43 -5.89 22.52 -4.87
C ILE A 43 -5.52 21.09 -5.19
N GLU A 44 -4.27 20.72 -4.91
CA GLU A 44 -3.80 19.36 -4.97
C GLU A 44 -3.70 18.80 -3.55
N LEU A 45 -4.25 17.62 -3.34
CA LEU A 45 -4.30 16.97 -2.04
C LEU A 45 -3.67 15.60 -2.11
N GLU A 46 -2.86 15.27 -1.12
CA GLU A 46 -2.32 13.94 -0.94
C GLU A 46 -3.41 12.99 -0.44
N LEU A 47 -3.46 11.79 -1.03
CA LEU A 47 -4.34 10.72 -0.63
C LEU A 47 -3.59 9.72 0.26
N LYS A 48 -4.10 9.50 1.46
CA LYS A 48 -3.66 8.37 2.29
C LYS A 48 -4.16 7.06 1.70
N PRO A 49 -3.42 5.95 1.84
CA PRO A 49 -3.96 4.64 1.49
C PRO A 49 -5.30 4.38 2.17
N GLY A 50 -6.24 3.79 1.44
CA GLY A 50 -7.61 3.58 1.90
C GLY A 50 -8.52 4.78 1.64
N GLN A 51 -9.52 4.94 2.48
CA GLN A 51 -10.58 5.93 2.30
C GLN A 51 -10.14 7.34 2.73
N ASN A 52 -10.37 8.31 1.86
CA ASN A 52 -10.18 9.75 2.09
C ASN A 52 -11.53 10.45 1.88
N THR A 53 -11.86 11.39 2.76
CA THR A 53 -13.09 12.16 2.69
C THR A 53 -12.77 13.65 2.66
N PHE A 54 -13.31 14.35 1.68
CA PHE A 54 -13.14 15.81 1.50
C PHE A 54 -14.49 16.46 1.36
N THR A 55 -14.72 17.54 2.09
CA THR A 55 -16.01 18.25 2.10
C THR A 55 -15.82 19.69 1.65
N PHE A 56 -16.56 20.09 0.64
CA PHE A 56 -16.68 21.47 0.17
C PHE A 56 -18.04 22.02 0.56
N LYS A 57 -18.07 23.20 1.16
CA LYS A 57 -19.30 23.91 1.51
C LYS A 57 -19.28 25.33 0.94
N HIS A 58 -20.37 25.70 0.31
CA HIS A 58 -20.58 27.06 -0.19
C HIS A 58 -22.06 27.43 -0.04
N LYS A 59 -22.35 28.50 0.70
CA LYS A 59 -23.73 28.85 1.09
C LYS A 59 -24.40 27.66 1.81
N ASP A 60 -25.58 27.25 1.34
CA ASP A 60 -26.33 26.11 1.89
C ASP A 60 -26.00 24.77 1.22
N GLN A 61 -25.07 24.79 0.26
CA GLN A 61 -24.66 23.57 -0.46
C GLN A 61 -23.42 22.95 0.15
N THR A 62 -23.46 21.64 0.31
CA THR A 62 -22.34 20.83 0.77
C THR A 62 -22.15 19.67 -0.19
N VAL A 63 -20.89 19.46 -0.64
CA VAL A 63 -20.51 18.32 -1.48
C VAL A 63 -19.39 17.58 -0.77
N THR A 64 -19.59 16.28 -0.60
CA THR A 64 -18.60 15.38 0.02
C THR A 64 -18.05 14.43 -1.02
N TYR A 65 -16.73 14.34 -1.11
CA TYR A 65 -16.00 13.40 -1.94
C TYR A 65 -15.44 12.28 -1.07
N ASN A 66 -15.71 11.03 -1.47
CA ASN A 66 -15.15 9.84 -0.84
C ASN A 66 -14.25 9.14 -1.86
N ILE A 67 -12.94 9.23 -1.65
CA ILE A 67 -11.94 8.72 -2.57
C ILE A 67 -11.17 7.59 -1.90
N THR A 68 -11.19 6.41 -2.49
CA THR A 68 -10.42 5.27 -1.99
C THR A 68 -9.12 5.15 -2.79
N ARG A 69 -7.99 5.38 -2.13
CA ARG A 69 -6.68 5.10 -2.72
C ARG A 69 -6.31 3.65 -2.49
N VAL A 70 -6.15 2.90 -3.57
CA VAL A 70 -5.64 1.53 -3.55
C VAL A 70 -4.12 1.57 -3.69
N VAL A 71 -3.43 0.89 -2.77
CA VAL A 71 -1.97 0.76 -2.81
C VAL A 71 -1.63 -0.72 -2.83
N LYS A 72 -0.80 -1.14 -3.77
CA LYS A 72 -0.20 -2.47 -3.78
C LYS A 72 1.02 -2.45 -2.85
N VAL A 73 1.03 -3.28 -1.84
CA VAL A 73 2.10 -3.34 -0.85
C VAL A 73 3.01 -4.55 -1.08
N LEU A 74 2.46 -5.66 -1.63
CA LEU A 74 3.18 -6.88 -1.93
C LEU A 74 3.04 -7.21 -3.42
N GLU A 75 4.16 -7.33 -4.13
CA GLU A 75 4.15 -7.56 -5.58
C GLU A 75 4.33 -9.03 -5.95
N SER A 76 5.33 -9.68 -5.37
CA SER A 76 5.67 -11.08 -5.65
C SER A 76 6.36 -11.73 -4.47
N ILE A 77 6.38 -13.06 -4.49
CA ILE A 77 7.03 -13.88 -3.47
C ILE A 77 7.86 -14.99 -4.12
N SER A 78 8.84 -15.52 -3.38
CA SER A 78 9.66 -16.67 -3.77
C SER A 78 10.01 -17.49 -2.51
N PRO A 79 10.06 -18.83 -2.60
CA PRO A 79 9.78 -19.68 -3.76
C PRO A 79 8.30 -19.72 -4.12
N GLN A 80 7.99 -20.02 -5.38
CA GLN A 80 6.64 -20.29 -5.85
C GLN A 80 6.53 -21.80 -6.18
N GLY A 81 5.34 -22.35 -5.98
CA GLY A 81 5.05 -23.76 -6.24
C GLY A 81 5.49 -24.69 -5.11
N ASN A 82 5.51 -26.00 -5.42
CA ASN A 82 5.82 -27.03 -4.44
C ASN A 82 7.34 -27.17 -4.26
N LEU A 83 7.78 -27.13 -3.01
CA LEU A 83 9.17 -27.34 -2.63
C LEU A 83 9.28 -28.58 -1.74
N THR A 84 10.21 -29.46 -2.05
CA THR A 84 10.57 -30.61 -1.21
C THR A 84 12.03 -30.48 -0.80
N VAL A 85 12.27 -30.46 0.50
CA VAL A 85 13.62 -30.31 1.07
C VAL A 85 13.83 -31.28 2.23
N ASN A 86 15.08 -31.55 2.55
CA ASN A 86 15.43 -32.37 3.71
C ASN A 86 15.20 -31.63 5.03
N GLY A 87 14.88 -32.36 6.07
CA GLY A 87 14.85 -31.83 7.44
C GLY A 87 16.21 -31.18 7.82
N GLY A 88 16.15 -30.10 8.58
CA GLY A 88 17.33 -29.31 8.96
C GLY A 88 17.83 -28.33 7.88
N THR A 89 17.25 -28.36 6.68
CA THR A 89 17.62 -27.42 5.61
C THR A 89 17.10 -26.01 5.90
N GLU A 90 17.90 -24.99 5.60
CA GLU A 90 17.45 -23.61 5.55
C GLU A 90 16.81 -23.31 4.19
N VAL A 91 15.58 -22.83 4.20
CA VAL A 91 14.84 -22.34 3.02
C VAL A 91 14.81 -20.82 3.04
N THR A 92 15.41 -20.21 2.04
CA THR A 92 15.33 -18.75 1.85
C THR A 92 13.98 -18.41 1.23
N VAL A 93 13.28 -17.48 1.86
CA VAL A 93 12.05 -16.89 1.35
C VAL A 93 12.28 -15.41 1.05
N SER A 94 11.69 -14.92 -0.01
CA SER A 94 11.81 -13.51 -0.37
C SER A 94 10.50 -12.95 -0.93
N ALA A 95 10.39 -11.63 -0.89
CA ALA A 95 9.24 -10.91 -1.41
C ALA A 95 9.68 -9.59 -2.02
N MET A 96 9.04 -9.18 -3.11
CA MET A 96 9.08 -7.81 -3.60
C MET A 96 7.92 -7.07 -2.94
N ALA A 97 8.23 -6.12 -2.07
CA ALA A 97 7.24 -5.35 -1.31
C ALA A 97 7.60 -3.87 -1.29
N TYR A 98 6.62 -3.04 -0.94
CA TYR A 98 6.84 -1.60 -0.82
C TYR A 98 7.99 -1.33 0.16
N LYS A 99 8.88 -0.41 -0.19
CA LYS A 99 10.18 -0.17 0.48
C LYS A 99 10.10 0.07 2.00
N ASP A 100 8.98 0.62 2.47
CA ASP A 100 8.75 0.94 3.87
C ASP A 100 7.75 -0.03 4.53
N ALA A 101 7.45 -1.15 3.87
CA ALA A 101 6.54 -2.15 4.39
C ALA A 101 7.19 -2.99 5.50
N LYS A 102 6.38 -3.41 6.46
CA LYS A 102 6.72 -4.51 7.36
C LYS A 102 6.31 -5.82 6.70
N VAL A 103 7.30 -6.68 6.42
CA VAL A 103 7.07 -7.95 5.71
C VAL A 103 7.31 -9.12 6.67
N THR A 104 6.34 -10.03 6.72
CA THR A 104 6.39 -11.24 7.55
C THR A 104 6.09 -12.47 6.72
N ALA A 105 6.76 -13.57 7.02
CA ALA A 105 6.48 -14.86 6.42
C ALA A 105 6.12 -15.88 7.49
N SER A 106 5.20 -16.80 7.18
CA SER A 106 4.82 -17.90 8.07
C SER A 106 4.80 -19.24 7.32
N LEU A 107 5.23 -20.29 8.02
CA LEU A 107 5.25 -21.66 7.53
C LEU A 107 5.13 -22.62 8.71
N GLY A 108 4.18 -23.56 8.68
CA GLY A 108 4.07 -24.64 9.67
C GLY A 108 3.97 -24.15 11.12
N GLY A 109 3.32 -23.01 11.37
CA GLY A 109 3.21 -22.41 12.70
C GLY A 109 4.40 -21.54 13.12
N GLN A 110 5.48 -21.51 12.34
CA GLN A 110 6.60 -20.58 12.53
C GLN A 110 6.31 -19.26 11.81
N SER A 111 6.78 -18.15 12.37
CA SER A 111 6.69 -16.84 11.75
C SER A 111 8.01 -16.10 11.87
N ILE A 112 8.45 -15.49 10.78
CA ILE A 112 9.67 -14.68 10.72
C ILE A 112 9.38 -13.32 10.12
N GLN A 113 10.15 -12.32 10.52
CA GLN A 113 10.16 -11.03 9.82
C GLN A 113 11.21 -11.08 8.73
N LEU A 114 10.82 -10.68 7.51
CA LEU A 114 11.76 -10.50 6.40
C LEU A 114 12.45 -9.14 6.55
N THR A 115 13.73 -9.09 6.23
CA THR A 115 14.54 -7.88 6.23
C THR A 115 14.80 -7.42 4.81
N ARG A 116 14.88 -6.10 4.63
CA ARG A 116 15.23 -5.50 3.34
C ARG A 116 16.63 -5.94 2.93
N ASP A 117 16.75 -6.35 1.68
CA ASP A 117 18.02 -6.78 1.08
C ASP A 117 18.77 -5.52 0.61
N THR A 118 19.78 -5.08 1.39
CA THR A 118 20.53 -3.86 1.11
C THR A 118 21.58 -4.04 0.01
N ALA A 119 21.89 -5.28 -0.36
CA ALA A 119 22.92 -5.59 -1.35
C ALA A 119 22.48 -5.35 -2.80
N GLU A 120 21.18 -5.21 -3.07
CA GLU A 120 20.62 -4.99 -4.41
C GLU A 120 20.13 -3.54 -4.63
N ASP A 121 20.46 -2.60 -3.74
CA ASP A 121 20.01 -1.20 -3.81
C ASP A 121 20.79 -0.36 -4.84
N ASP A 122 21.62 -1.02 -5.67
CA ASP A 122 22.39 -0.38 -6.76
C ASP A 122 21.64 -0.41 -8.11
N SER A 123 20.33 -0.71 -8.10
CA SER A 123 19.50 -0.52 -9.27
C SER A 123 19.29 0.98 -9.50
N THR A 124 19.86 1.47 -10.59
CA THR A 124 19.71 2.84 -11.10
C THR A 124 18.28 3.22 -11.48
N ASP A 125 17.33 2.36 -11.20
CA ASP A 125 15.90 2.60 -11.45
C ASP A 125 15.27 3.22 -10.20
N LYS A 126 15.37 4.54 -10.11
CA LYS A 126 14.86 5.37 -8.99
C LYS A 126 13.35 5.41 -8.86
N ASP A 127 12.62 4.73 -9.74
CA ASP A 127 11.15 4.79 -9.80
C ASP A 127 10.43 3.58 -9.18
N THR A 128 11.13 2.54 -8.74
CA THR A 128 10.47 1.39 -8.13
C THR A 128 10.35 1.59 -6.61
N ASN A 129 9.14 1.83 -6.15
CA ASN A 129 8.81 1.82 -4.72
C ASN A 129 8.84 0.41 -4.11
N PHE A 130 9.15 -0.62 -4.91
CA PHE A 130 9.25 -2.02 -4.49
C PHE A 130 10.71 -2.43 -4.35
N VAL A 131 11.02 -3.05 -3.23
CA VAL A 131 12.37 -3.57 -2.93
C VAL A 131 12.25 -5.01 -2.44
N LYS A 132 13.36 -5.74 -2.52
CA LYS A 132 13.43 -7.12 -2.08
C LYS A 132 13.59 -7.21 -0.56
N PHE A 133 12.79 -8.07 0.04
CA PHE A 133 12.91 -8.51 1.41
C PHE A 133 13.22 -9.99 1.43
N SER A 134 14.07 -10.44 2.35
CA SER A 134 14.41 -11.85 2.47
C SER A 134 14.53 -12.30 3.92
N GLY A 135 14.39 -13.61 4.11
CA GLY A 135 14.56 -14.29 5.40
C GLY A 135 14.69 -15.78 5.19
N LYS A 136 14.95 -16.51 6.27
CA LYS A 136 15.17 -17.96 6.21
C LYS A 136 14.32 -18.67 7.22
N PHE A 137 13.72 -19.78 6.78
CA PHE A 137 13.12 -20.80 7.65
C PHE A 137 14.05 -21.98 7.79
N THR A 138 14.23 -22.47 9.01
CA THR A 138 14.85 -23.77 9.22
C THR A 138 13.75 -24.85 9.23
N VAL A 139 13.82 -25.76 8.28
CA VAL A 139 12.89 -26.90 8.22
C VAL A 139 13.14 -27.79 9.43
N PRO A 140 12.10 -28.20 10.18
CA PRO A 140 12.27 -29.10 11.32
C PRO A 140 13.06 -30.36 10.94
N ALA A 141 13.88 -30.85 11.84
CA ALA A 141 14.64 -32.07 11.61
C ALA A 141 13.69 -33.22 11.22
N GLY A 142 14.05 -33.92 10.14
CA GLY A 142 13.17 -34.88 9.51
C GLY A 142 12.94 -36.13 10.37
N THR A 143 11.76 -36.71 10.19
CA THR A 143 11.46 -38.10 10.47
C THR A 143 11.70 -38.93 9.21
N SER A 144 11.63 -40.26 9.31
CA SER A 144 11.82 -41.16 8.16
C SER A 144 10.75 -41.08 7.06
N SER A 145 9.79 -40.14 7.18
CA SER A 145 8.69 -39.97 6.24
C SER A 145 8.55 -38.48 5.81
N VAL A 146 8.05 -38.26 4.57
CA VAL A 146 7.74 -36.94 4.06
C VAL A 146 6.60 -36.32 4.86
N GLN A 147 6.82 -35.14 5.36
CA GLN A 147 5.81 -34.33 6.06
C GLN A 147 5.44 -33.07 5.26
N LYS A 148 4.16 -32.74 5.26
CA LYS A 148 3.67 -31.49 4.68
C LYS A 148 3.68 -30.39 5.74
N LEU A 149 4.44 -29.34 5.53
CA LEU A 149 4.51 -28.19 6.43
C LEU A 149 3.44 -27.12 6.10
N GLY A 150 2.74 -27.26 4.97
CA GLY A 150 1.76 -26.29 4.50
C GLY A 150 2.33 -25.28 3.52
N ASN A 151 1.60 -24.20 3.32
CA ASN A 151 2.00 -23.11 2.42
C ASN A 151 2.84 -22.07 3.14
N ILE A 152 3.76 -21.46 2.41
CA ILE A 152 4.45 -20.26 2.86
C ILE A 152 3.50 -19.08 2.61
N ASN A 153 3.09 -18.40 3.69
CA ASN A 153 2.27 -17.20 3.59
C ASN A 153 3.16 -16.00 3.86
N ILE A 154 3.19 -15.05 2.95
CA ILE A 154 3.92 -13.79 3.11
C ILE A 154 2.92 -12.65 3.12
N SER A 155 3.03 -11.79 4.14
CA SER A 155 2.20 -10.61 4.32
C SER A 155 3.08 -9.38 4.41
N ALA A 156 2.69 -8.33 3.71
CA ALA A 156 3.33 -7.01 3.76
C ALA A 156 2.31 -5.96 4.19
N THR A 157 2.67 -5.16 5.17
CA THR A 157 1.82 -4.09 5.71
C THR A 157 2.52 -2.75 5.61
N TRP A 158 1.83 -1.77 5.05
CA TRP A 158 2.28 -0.38 5.00
C TRP A 158 1.08 0.57 5.12
N SER A 159 1.21 1.58 5.99
CA SER A 159 0.20 2.64 6.19
C SER A 159 -1.24 2.10 6.40
N GLY A 160 -1.38 0.98 7.14
CA GLY A 160 -2.66 0.35 7.44
C GLY A 160 -3.22 -0.57 6.33
N VAL A 161 -2.55 -0.68 5.19
CA VAL A 161 -2.89 -1.63 4.11
C VAL A 161 -2.04 -2.88 4.26
N THR A 162 -2.66 -4.04 4.15
CA THR A 162 -2.00 -5.35 4.21
C THR A 162 -2.34 -6.17 2.97
N ASP A 163 -1.31 -6.62 2.26
CA ASP A 163 -1.41 -7.59 1.18
C ASP A 163 -0.79 -8.92 1.63
N SER A 164 -1.31 -10.03 1.11
CA SER A 164 -0.80 -11.37 1.39
C SER A 164 -0.78 -12.24 0.14
N LEU A 165 0.28 -13.04 -0.01
CA LEU A 165 0.45 -14.05 -1.07
C LEU A 165 0.88 -15.39 -0.46
N GLN A 166 0.56 -16.49 -1.18
CA GLN A 166 0.92 -17.87 -0.82
C GLN A 166 1.67 -18.56 -1.95
#